data_ab7ac8b2a9412283de038278033c5cd1
#
_entry.id   ab7ac8b2a9412283de038278033c5cd1
#
_cell.length_a   1.000
_cell.length_b   1.000
_cell.length_c   1.000
_cell.angle_alpha   90.00
_cell.angle_beta   90.00
_cell.angle_gamma   90.00
#
_symmetry.space_group_name_H-M   'P 1'
#
loop_
_entity.id
_entity.type
_entity.pdbx_description
1 polymer ?
#
loop_
_entity_poly.entity_id
_entity_poly.type
_entity_poly.pdbx_seq_one_letter_code
_entity_poly.pdbx_strand_id
1 'polypeptide(L)'
;MDILTKDLHSFLVRLGYFSNEVSERMQHYAMHLLHLLSVPDENAVMAYFGILGAERKSLAEIAKERNMSEDVMMEHIDKCLRKLAVTPEWQMMNETLKNKR
;
A
#
# COMPACT_ATOMS: atom_id res chain seq x y z
N MET A 1 -2.14 6.88 13.58
CA MET A 1 -1.60 6.97 12.20
C MET A 1 -1.52 8.44 11.83
N ASP A 2 -0.36 8.90 11.39
CA ASP A 2 -0.19 10.29 10.99
C ASP A 2 -0.90 10.57 9.65
N ILE A 3 -0.96 11.85 9.28
CA ILE A 3 -1.73 12.27 8.11
C ILE A 3 -1.15 11.74 6.80
N LEU A 4 0.18 11.69 6.67
CA LEU A 4 0.83 11.17 5.46
C LEU A 4 0.55 9.68 5.28
N THR A 5 0.65 8.92 6.36
CA THR A 5 0.38 7.48 6.33
C THR A 5 -1.11 7.21 6.06
N LYS A 6 -1.98 8.02 6.64
CA LYS A 6 -3.42 7.91 6.45
C LYS A 6 -3.81 8.17 4.99
N ASP A 7 -3.20 9.17 4.36
CA ASP A 7 -3.44 9.47 2.96
C ASP A 7 -2.99 8.32 2.06
N LEU A 8 -1.84 7.73 2.35
CA LEU A 8 -1.35 6.58 1.61
C LEU A 8 -2.27 5.38 1.80
N HIS A 9 -2.69 5.11 3.04
CA HIS A 9 -3.61 4.02 3.32
C HIS A 9 -4.91 4.19 2.52
N SER A 10 -5.48 5.39 2.52
CA SER A 10 -6.71 5.68 1.79
C SER A 10 -6.53 5.47 0.29
N PHE A 11 -5.39 5.88 -0.26
CA PHE A 11 -5.08 5.66 -1.68
C PHE A 11 -5.02 4.17 -2.01
N LEU A 12 -4.36 3.36 -1.17
CA LEU A 12 -4.23 1.92 -1.40
C LEU A 12 -5.58 1.21 -1.30
N VAL A 13 -6.43 1.62 -0.35
CA VAL A 13 -7.80 1.09 -0.25
C VAL A 13 -8.58 1.38 -1.54
N ARG A 14 -8.48 2.62 -2.02
CA ARG A 14 -9.15 3.03 -3.26
C ARG A 14 -8.63 2.24 -4.46
N LEU A 15 -7.33 2.04 -4.54
CA LEU A 15 -6.71 1.27 -5.60
C LEU A 15 -7.22 -0.18 -5.60
N GLY A 16 -7.44 -0.75 -4.40
CA GLY A 16 -7.93 -2.12 -4.27
C GLY A 16 -9.40 -2.31 -4.65
N TYR A 17 -10.26 -1.35 -4.29
CA TYR A 17 -11.69 -1.48 -4.52
C TYR A 17 -12.18 -0.74 -5.75
N PHE A 18 -11.49 0.30 -6.18
CA PHE A 18 -11.91 1.17 -7.27
C PHE A 18 -10.77 1.42 -8.24
N SER A 19 -10.08 0.35 -8.66
CA SER A 19 -8.90 0.47 -9.52
C SER A 19 -9.18 1.22 -10.81
N ASN A 20 -10.38 1.09 -11.36
CA ASN A 20 -10.78 1.78 -12.59
C ASN A 20 -10.93 3.29 -12.39
N GLU A 21 -10.98 3.78 -11.15
CA GLU A 21 -11.00 5.22 -10.84
C GLU A 21 -9.60 5.79 -10.67
N VAL A 22 -8.57 4.94 -10.68
CA VAL A 22 -7.17 5.35 -10.54
C VAL A 22 -6.52 5.25 -11.91
N SER A 23 -5.91 6.33 -12.39
CA SER A 23 -5.29 6.36 -13.71
C SER A 23 -4.17 5.31 -13.83
N GLU A 24 -3.92 4.85 -15.04
CA GLU A 24 -2.82 3.91 -15.29
C GLU A 24 -1.48 4.49 -14.84
N ARG A 25 -1.28 5.79 -15.04
CA ARG A 25 -0.07 6.48 -14.59
C ARG A 25 0.10 6.37 -13.08
N MET A 26 -0.97 6.60 -12.33
CA MET A 26 -0.91 6.51 -10.86
C MET A 26 -0.73 5.06 -10.40
N GLN A 27 -1.29 4.10 -11.10
CA GLN A 27 -1.07 2.68 -10.79
C GLN A 27 0.40 2.31 -11.02
N HIS A 28 0.98 2.84 -12.08
CA HIS A 28 2.38 2.62 -12.39
C HIS A 28 3.30 3.22 -11.32
N TYR A 29 2.99 4.44 -10.87
CA TYR A 29 3.71 5.08 -9.78
C TYR A 29 3.57 4.29 -8.48
N ALA A 30 2.37 3.76 -8.22
CA ALA A 30 2.15 2.93 -7.03
C ALA A 30 3.03 1.68 -7.05
N MET A 31 3.18 1.04 -8.21
CA MET A 31 4.05 -0.11 -8.35
C MET A 31 5.50 0.24 -8.02
N HIS A 32 5.99 1.37 -8.55
CA HIS A 32 7.35 1.81 -8.24
C HIS A 32 7.52 2.14 -6.76
N LEU A 33 6.50 2.76 -6.16
CA LEU A 33 6.53 3.07 -4.73
C LEU A 33 6.69 1.79 -3.90
N LEU A 34 5.90 0.77 -4.20
CA LEU A 34 5.94 -0.48 -3.46
C LEU A 34 7.26 -1.23 -3.66
N HIS A 35 7.94 -1.03 -4.79
CA HIS A 35 9.26 -1.63 -5.02
C HIS A 35 10.35 -1.09 -4.09
N LEU A 36 10.07 -0.02 -3.35
CA LEU A 36 11.00 0.46 -2.33
C LEU A 36 11.02 -0.47 -1.09
N LEU A 37 10.04 -1.34 -0.97
CA LEU A 37 10.00 -2.35 0.08
C LEU A 37 10.76 -3.60 -0.37
N SER A 38 11.14 -4.44 0.60
CA SER A 38 11.66 -5.77 0.27
C SER A 38 10.55 -6.57 -0.42
N VAL A 39 10.93 -7.59 -1.20
CA VAL A 39 9.96 -8.39 -1.94
C VAL A 39 8.90 -9.03 -1.01
N PRO A 40 9.27 -9.63 0.13
CA PRO A 40 8.26 -10.17 1.03
C PRO A 40 7.29 -9.11 1.56
N ASP A 41 7.79 -7.92 1.88
CA ASP A 41 6.95 -6.83 2.39
C ASP A 41 6.04 -6.27 1.29
N GLU A 42 6.58 -6.10 0.09
CA GLU A 42 5.79 -5.68 -1.06
C GLU A 42 4.63 -6.65 -1.30
N ASN A 43 4.93 -7.94 -1.32
CA ASN A 43 3.91 -8.97 -1.53
C ASN A 43 2.83 -8.94 -0.45
N ALA A 44 3.23 -8.75 0.80
CA ALA A 44 2.28 -8.68 1.91
C ALA A 44 1.34 -7.49 1.78
N VAL A 45 1.87 -6.31 1.45
CA VAL A 45 1.07 -5.11 1.26
C VAL A 45 0.12 -5.27 0.06
N MET A 46 0.63 -5.78 -1.06
CA MET A 46 -0.19 -5.99 -2.25
C MET A 46 -1.34 -6.96 -1.98
N ALA A 47 -1.07 -8.05 -1.27
CA ALA A 47 -2.09 -9.03 -0.93
C ALA A 47 -3.11 -8.47 0.07
N TYR A 48 -2.64 -7.70 1.04
CA TYR A 48 -3.53 -7.12 2.04
C TYR A 48 -4.55 -6.17 1.42
N PHE A 49 -4.13 -5.35 0.48
CA PHE A 49 -5.01 -4.39 -0.20
C PHE A 49 -5.65 -4.94 -1.47
N GLY A 50 -5.16 -6.07 -1.99
CA GLY A 50 -5.66 -6.64 -3.25
C GLY A 50 -5.40 -5.71 -4.42
N ILE A 51 -4.17 -5.24 -4.57
CA ILE A 51 -3.79 -4.22 -5.56
C ILE A 51 -2.78 -4.77 -6.57
N LEU A 52 -2.70 -4.08 -7.71
CA LEU A 52 -1.67 -4.32 -8.74
C LEU A 52 -1.62 -5.77 -9.22
N GLY A 53 -2.80 -6.38 -9.35
CA GLY A 53 -2.93 -7.75 -9.84
C GLY A 53 -2.79 -8.83 -8.78
N ALA A 54 -2.48 -8.47 -7.53
CA ALA A 54 -2.38 -9.45 -6.45
C ALA A 54 -3.77 -9.86 -5.98
N GLU A 55 -3.95 -11.14 -5.71
CA GLU A 55 -5.17 -11.64 -5.10
C GLU A 55 -5.23 -11.18 -3.65
N ARG A 56 -6.39 -10.65 -3.24
CA ARG A 56 -6.58 -10.20 -1.86
C ARG A 56 -6.57 -11.40 -0.92
N LYS A 57 -5.79 -11.28 0.15
CA LYS A 57 -5.73 -12.28 1.21
C LYS A 57 -6.13 -11.67 2.54
N SER A 58 -6.68 -12.49 3.44
CA SER A 58 -6.97 -12.03 4.79
C SER A 58 -5.68 -11.78 5.56
N LEU A 59 -5.76 -10.94 6.59
CA LEU A 59 -4.63 -10.71 7.48
C LEU A 59 -4.13 -12.02 8.09
N ALA A 60 -5.06 -12.92 8.46
CA ALA A 60 -4.73 -14.22 9.03
C ALA A 60 -3.88 -15.07 8.07
N GLU A 61 -4.24 -15.09 6.79
CA GLU A 61 -3.48 -15.83 5.79
C GLU A 61 -2.07 -15.26 5.60
N ILE A 62 -1.97 -13.93 5.50
CA ILE A 62 -0.68 -13.26 5.32
C ILE A 62 0.22 -13.52 6.54
N ALA A 63 -0.34 -13.39 7.73
CA ALA A 63 0.40 -13.64 8.98
C ALA A 63 0.90 -15.08 9.03
N LYS A 64 0.06 -16.03 8.66
CA LYS A 64 0.44 -17.44 8.64
C LYS A 64 1.59 -17.71 7.69
N GLU A 65 1.54 -17.14 6.49
CA GLU A 65 2.60 -17.27 5.49
C GLU A 65 3.93 -16.71 5.97
N ARG A 66 3.88 -15.69 6.83
CA ARG A 66 5.06 -15.01 7.35
C ARG A 66 5.47 -15.52 8.74
N ASN A 67 4.79 -16.54 9.26
CA ASN A 67 5.03 -17.08 10.61
C ASN A 67 4.93 -16.01 11.70
N MET A 68 3.91 -15.16 11.59
CA MET A 68 3.64 -14.07 12.52
C MET A 68 2.24 -14.21 13.07
N SER A 69 2.00 -13.62 14.26
CA SER A 69 0.62 -13.43 14.73
C SER A 69 -0.04 -12.33 13.89
N GLU A 70 -1.37 -12.29 13.90
CA GLU A 70 -2.09 -11.25 13.17
C GLU A 70 -1.74 -9.85 13.67
N ASP A 71 -1.61 -9.69 14.99
CA ASP A 71 -1.25 -8.39 15.57
C ASP A 71 0.13 -7.92 15.10
N VAL A 72 1.10 -8.83 15.11
CA VAL A 72 2.46 -8.51 14.65
C VAL A 72 2.46 -8.20 13.16
N MET A 73 1.71 -8.97 12.37
CA MET A 73 1.62 -8.73 10.93
C MET A 73 0.98 -7.37 10.63
N MET A 74 -0.07 -7.00 11.36
CA MET A 74 -0.72 -5.70 11.19
C MET A 74 0.25 -4.55 11.52
N GLU A 75 0.99 -4.66 12.62
CA GLU A 75 2.02 -3.69 12.95
C GLU A 75 3.08 -3.59 11.86
N HIS A 76 3.45 -4.72 11.30
CA HIS A 76 4.45 -4.76 10.23
C HIS A 76 3.95 -4.05 8.97
N ILE A 77 2.70 -4.28 8.58
CA ILE A 77 2.08 -3.58 7.45
C ILE A 77 2.05 -2.07 7.72
N ASP A 78 1.65 -1.67 8.94
CA ASP A 78 1.63 -0.26 9.31
C ASP A 78 3.02 0.38 9.21
N LYS A 79 4.06 -0.35 9.62
CA LYS A 79 5.44 0.13 9.48
C LYS A 79 5.83 0.30 8.02
N CYS A 80 5.43 -0.63 7.15
CA CYS A 80 5.68 -0.52 5.72
C CYS A 80 5.02 0.74 5.15
N LEU A 81 3.77 1.00 5.53
CA LEU A 81 3.06 2.19 5.06
C LEU A 81 3.72 3.47 5.55
N ARG A 82 4.14 3.52 6.81
CA ARG A 82 4.83 4.71 7.35
C ARG A 82 6.16 4.95 6.63
N LYS A 83 6.88 3.88 6.33
CA LYS A 83 8.14 3.96 5.61
C LYS A 83 7.94 4.54 4.22
N LEU A 84 6.90 4.14 3.52
CA LEU A 84 6.59 4.65 2.18
C LEU A 84 6.03 6.08 2.23
N ALA A 85 5.23 6.39 3.25
CA ALA A 85 4.54 7.67 3.33
C ALA A 85 5.49 8.87 3.46
N VAL A 86 6.69 8.66 4.00
CA VAL A 86 7.67 9.75 4.16
C VAL A 86 8.60 9.89 2.96
N THR A 87 8.43 9.06 1.92
CA THR A 87 9.28 9.13 0.74
C THR A 87 8.89 10.31 -0.15
N PRO A 88 9.84 10.90 -0.88
CA PRO A 88 9.52 11.92 -1.89
C PRO A 88 8.57 11.38 -2.95
N GLU A 89 8.70 10.11 -3.32
CA GLU A 89 7.84 9.46 -4.30
C GLU A 89 6.37 9.55 -3.91
N TRP A 90 6.04 9.17 -2.66
CA TRP A 90 4.66 9.28 -2.21
C TRP A 90 4.19 10.73 -2.09
N GLN A 91 5.05 11.62 -1.60
CA GLN A 91 4.67 13.03 -1.46
C GLN A 91 4.31 13.64 -2.81
N MET A 92 5.07 13.33 -3.86
CA MET A 92 4.75 13.78 -5.22
C MET A 92 3.42 13.22 -5.71
N MET A 93 3.20 11.91 -5.52
CA MET A 93 1.93 11.27 -5.89
C MET A 93 0.76 11.91 -5.17
N ASN A 94 0.91 12.15 -3.87
CA ASN A 94 -0.15 12.72 -3.05
C ASN A 94 -0.51 14.14 -3.49
N GLU A 95 0.48 14.95 -3.82
CA GLU A 95 0.26 16.29 -4.37
C GLU A 95 -0.51 16.23 -5.69
N THR A 96 -0.11 15.33 -6.58
CA THR A 96 -0.78 15.14 -7.86
C THR A 96 -2.24 14.76 -7.66
N LEU A 97 -2.52 13.87 -6.71
CA LEU A 97 -3.88 13.45 -6.40
C LEU A 97 -4.73 14.60 -5.87
N LYS A 98 -4.14 15.44 -5.02
CA LYS A 98 -4.84 16.59 -4.45
C LYS A 98 -5.11 17.69 -5.47
N ASN A 99 -4.22 17.86 -6.43
CA ASN A 99 -4.31 18.92 -7.43
C ASN A 99 -5.28 18.60 -8.58
N LYS A 100 -5.82 17.39 -8.62
CA LYS A 100 -6.77 16.98 -9.67
C LYS A 100 -8.22 17.32 -9.36
N ARG A 101 -8.47 18.07 -8.34
CA ARG A 101 -9.82 18.47 -7.98
C ARG A 101 -10.30 19.67 -8.77
#